data_cd5c8568c2de0993121d2d8f6d971060
#
_entry.id   cd5c8568c2de0993121d2d8f6d971060
#
_cell.length_a   1.000
_cell.length_b   1.000
_cell.length_c   1.000
_cell.angle_alpha   90.00
_cell.angle_beta   90.00
_cell.angle_gamma   90.00
#
_symmetry.space_group_name_H-M   'P 1'
#
loop_
_entity.id
_entity.type
_entity.pdbx_description
1 polymer ?
#
loop_
_entity_poly.entity_id
_entity_poly.type
_entity_poly.pdbx_seq_one_letter_code
_entity_poly.pdbx_strand_id
1 'polypeptide(L)'
;METKIVRSVSEFNSELRLQGFKAFQIEDDSNATRVYSRKDFFKICLTTGKSKIHYADKSFEQEGTILFFGNPHIPYSWETISTTYAGYTCLFSEDFLKQADRAESLQQSPFFKIGGTPVLKITEDQRLLLNTLFEKMIEEQKSDYTFKDELIRNYINLIIHEALKLQPSEVYTPTKNGTARIASVFLELLERQFPIETPTSPLKMRTAQDYAQNLNIHVNYLNRAVKEITGKSTTTLISERILTEAKALLQHTDWNISEVASALGFEYPTYFNNFFKKLTGTNPKSLRESEI
;
A
#
# COMPACT_ATOMS: atom_id res chain seq x y z
N MET A 1 -9.64 22.23 29.13
CA MET A 1 -9.51 21.84 27.71
C MET A 1 -8.05 21.50 27.50
N GLU A 2 -7.69 20.24 27.65
CA GLU A 2 -6.33 19.78 27.45
C GLU A 2 -6.10 19.48 25.97
N THR A 3 -5.22 20.22 25.36
CA THR A 3 -4.74 20.03 24.01
C THR A 3 -3.92 18.72 23.98
N LYS A 4 -4.49 17.63 23.47
CA LYS A 4 -3.75 16.39 23.23
C LYS A 4 -2.65 16.66 22.21
N ILE A 5 -1.43 16.72 22.69
CA ILE A 5 -0.21 16.79 21.90
C ILE A 5 -0.14 15.54 21.00
N VAL A 6 0.02 15.77 19.71
CA VAL A 6 0.25 14.70 18.72
C VAL A 6 1.53 13.97 19.09
N ARG A 7 1.41 12.72 19.51
CA ARG A 7 2.54 11.83 19.76
C ARG A 7 3.31 11.56 18.47
N SER A 8 4.60 11.34 18.59
CA SER A 8 5.49 11.12 17.44
C SER A 8 5.04 9.92 16.58
N VAL A 9 5.36 9.95 15.29
CA VAL A 9 5.03 8.88 14.32
C VAL A 9 5.54 7.50 14.79
N SER A 10 6.64 7.45 15.55
CA SER A 10 7.18 6.22 16.13
C SER A 10 6.31 5.63 17.25
N GLU A 11 5.68 6.46 18.08
CA GLU A 11 4.74 5.99 19.12
C GLU A 11 3.42 5.50 18.51
N PHE A 12 2.96 6.14 17.45
CA PHE A 12 1.76 5.70 16.71
C PHE A 12 1.99 4.35 16.00
N ASN A 13 3.19 4.08 15.50
CA ASN A 13 3.55 2.81 14.87
C ASN A 13 3.75 1.67 15.88
N SER A 14 4.18 1.96 17.10
CA SER A 14 4.35 0.90 18.13
C SER A 14 3.02 0.37 18.67
N GLU A 15 1.96 1.20 18.67
CA GLU A 15 0.59 0.78 19.01
C GLU A 15 -0.15 0.05 17.87
N LEU A 16 0.34 0.14 16.63
CA LEU A 16 -0.30 -0.37 15.42
C LEU A 16 0.40 -1.58 14.78
N ARG A 17 1.18 -2.34 15.54
CA ARG A 17 1.49 -3.72 15.12
C ARG A 17 0.19 -4.53 15.18
N LEU A 18 -0.54 -4.48 14.08
CA LEU A 18 -1.79 -5.21 13.94
C LEU A 18 -1.47 -6.70 13.87
N GLN A 19 -1.58 -7.38 15.01
CA GLN A 19 -1.61 -8.83 15.03
C GLN A 19 -3.03 -9.28 14.70
N GLY A 20 -3.29 -9.51 13.38
CA GLY A 20 -4.56 -10.06 12.96
C GLY A 20 -5.49 -9.05 12.26
N PHE A 21 -6.60 -8.67 12.90
CA PHE A 21 -7.72 -7.94 12.31
C PHE A 21 -8.23 -6.82 13.22
N LYS A 22 -8.71 -5.71 12.62
CA LYS A 22 -9.45 -4.65 13.30
C LYS A 22 -10.48 -4.01 12.38
N ALA A 23 -11.74 -3.91 12.80
CA ALA A 23 -12.77 -3.13 12.13
C ALA A 23 -13.35 -2.05 13.05
N PHE A 24 -13.71 -0.91 12.47
CA PHE A 24 -14.31 0.21 13.20
C PHE A 24 -15.09 1.13 12.26
N GLN A 25 -16.05 1.84 12.83
CA GLN A 25 -16.76 2.92 12.18
C GLN A 25 -15.90 4.17 12.17
N ILE A 26 -15.91 4.91 11.08
CA ILE A 26 -15.28 6.23 10.97
C ILE A 26 -16.29 7.22 11.50
N GLU A 27 -15.98 7.84 12.64
CA GLU A 27 -16.70 9.00 13.15
C GLU A 27 -16.15 10.27 12.52
N ASP A 28 -17.03 11.27 12.33
CA ASP A 28 -16.70 12.53 11.68
C ASP A 28 -15.63 13.30 12.46
N ASP A 29 -14.37 13.18 12.04
CA ASP A 29 -13.26 13.96 12.57
C ASP A 29 -12.74 14.88 11.46
N SER A 30 -13.44 16.02 11.32
CA SER A 30 -13.30 16.99 10.22
C SER A 30 -11.94 17.70 10.14
N ASN A 31 -10.99 17.40 11.03
CA ASN A 31 -9.69 18.07 11.13
C ASN A 31 -8.45 17.15 11.04
N ALA A 32 -8.62 15.88 10.75
CA ALA A 32 -7.48 15.00 10.63
C ALA A 32 -6.91 15.00 9.20
N THR A 33 -6.06 15.96 8.88
CA THR A 33 -5.08 15.81 7.81
C THR A 33 -4.21 14.61 8.16
N ARG A 34 -4.56 13.44 7.65
CA ARG A 34 -3.83 12.20 7.98
C ARG A 34 -2.53 12.21 7.21
N VAL A 35 -1.46 12.47 7.93
CA VAL A 35 -0.09 12.36 7.48
C VAL A 35 0.10 11.03 6.75
N TYR A 36 0.75 11.09 5.59
CA TYR A 36 1.28 9.98 4.84
C TYR A 36 1.95 8.99 5.80
N SER A 37 1.35 7.82 6.01
CA SER A 37 1.92 6.81 6.89
C SER A 37 2.02 5.48 6.16
N ARG A 38 3.16 4.84 6.29
CA ARG A 38 3.38 3.45 5.89
C ARG A 38 2.66 2.56 6.89
N LYS A 39 1.99 1.55 6.40
CA LYS A 39 1.14 0.68 7.22
C LYS A 39 1.45 -0.76 6.87
N ASP A 40 1.64 -1.59 7.88
CA ASP A 40 1.95 -3.02 7.72
C ASP A 40 0.68 -3.88 7.54
N PHE A 41 -0.40 -3.29 7.05
CA PHE A 41 -1.69 -3.96 6.93
C PHE A 41 -2.43 -3.57 5.65
N PHE A 42 -3.19 -4.50 5.14
CA PHE A 42 -4.20 -4.25 4.14
C PHE A 42 -5.37 -3.46 4.74
N LYS A 43 -6.01 -2.64 3.93
CA LYS A 43 -7.16 -1.83 4.31
C LYS A 43 -8.29 -1.99 3.31
N ILE A 44 -9.51 -2.18 3.80
CA ILE A 44 -10.72 -1.95 3.01
C ILE A 44 -11.51 -0.87 3.73
N CYS A 45 -11.92 0.17 3.00
CA CYS A 45 -12.60 1.32 3.56
C CYS A 45 -13.82 1.67 2.70
N LEU A 46 -14.99 1.67 3.32
CA LEU A 46 -16.24 2.15 2.72
C LEU A 46 -16.52 3.53 3.29
N THR A 47 -16.51 4.57 2.46
CA THR A 47 -16.70 5.95 2.92
C THR A 47 -17.65 6.73 2.03
N THR A 48 -18.41 7.63 2.66
CA THR A 48 -19.29 8.57 1.98
C THR A 48 -18.84 9.99 2.30
N GLY A 49 -18.67 10.81 1.28
CA GLY A 49 -18.21 12.20 1.40
C GLY A 49 -17.38 12.60 0.17
N LYS A 50 -16.74 13.79 0.29
CA LYS A 50 -15.78 14.25 -0.72
C LYS A 50 -14.38 14.16 -0.17
N SER A 51 -13.51 13.48 -0.93
CA SER A 51 -12.12 13.25 -0.53
C SER A 51 -11.18 13.22 -1.71
N LYS A 52 -9.91 13.47 -1.44
CA LYS A 52 -8.82 13.28 -2.39
C LYS A 52 -7.90 12.18 -1.86
N ILE A 53 -7.66 11.19 -2.70
CA ILE A 53 -6.84 10.03 -2.38
C ILE A 53 -5.60 10.11 -3.26
N HIS A 54 -4.43 10.14 -2.65
CA HIS A 54 -3.15 9.98 -3.32
C HIS A 54 -2.73 8.53 -3.17
N TYR A 55 -2.51 7.83 -4.28
CA TYR A 55 -2.15 6.41 -4.28
C TYR A 55 -1.02 6.18 -5.29
N ALA A 56 0.14 5.81 -4.80
CA ALA A 56 1.38 5.80 -5.58
C ALA A 56 1.64 7.17 -6.26
N ASP A 57 1.67 7.20 -7.59
CA ASP A 57 1.86 8.39 -8.43
C ASP A 57 0.56 9.04 -8.92
N LYS A 58 -0.60 8.51 -8.50
CA LYS A 58 -1.93 8.96 -8.94
C LYS A 58 -2.69 9.66 -7.83
N SER A 59 -3.53 10.62 -8.22
CA SER A 59 -4.47 11.28 -7.31
C SER A 59 -5.89 11.14 -7.85
N PHE A 60 -6.81 10.80 -6.96
CA PHE A 60 -8.21 10.62 -7.29
C PHE A 60 -9.05 11.56 -6.43
N GLU A 61 -9.81 12.46 -7.05
CA GLU A 61 -10.88 13.17 -6.36
C GLU A 61 -12.16 12.35 -6.45
N GLN A 62 -12.78 12.11 -5.32
CA GLN A 62 -13.97 11.28 -5.21
C GLN A 62 -15.06 12.03 -4.44
N GLU A 63 -16.29 11.87 -4.90
CA GLU A 63 -17.49 12.41 -4.27
C GLU A 63 -18.59 11.32 -4.25
N GLY A 64 -19.30 11.20 -3.14
CA GLY A 64 -20.28 10.16 -2.90
C GLY A 64 -19.71 8.97 -2.11
N THR A 65 -20.30 7.80 -2.30
CA THR A 65 -19.87 6.57 -1.62
C THR A 65 -18.84 5.82 -2.46
N ILE A 66 -17.72 5.49 -1.82
CA ILE A 66 -16.63 4.72 -2.45
C ILE A 66 -16.19 3.57 -1.56
N LEU A 67 -15.70 2.51 -2.20
CA LEU A 67 -14.96 1.41 -1.58
C LEU A 67 -13.49 1.53 -2.01
N PHE A 68 -12.60 1.65 -1.03
CA PHE A 68 -11.16 1.80 -1.23
C PHE A 68 -10.40 0.59 -0.70
N PHE A 69 -9.38 0.15 -1.45
CA PHE A 69 -8.51 -0.96 -1.12
C PHE A 69 -7.06 -0.47 -0.98
N GLY A 70 -6.55 -0.48 0.24
CA GLY A 70 -5.17 -0.10 0.55
C GLY A 70 -4.27 -1.30 0.66
N ASN A 71 -3.21 -1.32 -0.15
CA ASN A 71 -2.13 -2.30 -0.06
C ASN A 71 -1.01 -1.71 0.82
N PRO A 72 -0.48 -2.43 1.83
CA PRO A 72 0.61 -1.95 2.69
C PRO A 72 1.89 -1.59 1.92
N HIS A 73 2.12 -2.25 0.78
CA HIS A 73 3.31 -2.03 -0.05
C HIS A 73 3.20 -0.81 -0.98
N ILE A 74 2.02 -0.18 -1.07
CA ILE A 74 1.78 1.00 -1.92
C ILE A 74 1.53 2.20 -1.02
N PRO A 75 2.36 3.25 -1.11
CA PRO A 75 2.15 4.45 -0.34
C PRO A 75 0.86 5.16 -0.77
N TYR A 76 0.06 5.56 0.22
CA TYR A 76 -1.14 6.36 -0.03
C TYR A 76 -1.39 7.36 1.11
N SER A 77 -2.01 8.48 0.77
CA SER A 77 -2.52 9.46 1.71
C SER A 77 -3.96 9.84 1.38
N TRP A 78 -4.63 10.44 2.35
CA TRP A 78 -6.04 10.75 2.28
C TRP A 78 -6.31 12.15 2.81
N GLU A 79 -6.97 12.98 2.00
CA GLU A 79 -7.43 14.30 2.38
C GLU A 79 -8.96 14.30 2.36
N THR A 80 -9.60 14.58 3.50
CA THR A 80 -11.04 14.77 3.58
C THR A 80 -11.36 16.23 3.20
N ILE A 81 -12.26 16.42 2.23
CA ILE A 81 -12.64 17.74 1.71
C ILE A 81 -14.02 18.15 2.26
N SER A 82 -14.94 17.19 2.40
CA SER A 82 -16.29 17.45 2.92
C SER A 82 -16.31 17.61 4.44
N THR A 83 -17.24 18.42 4.93
CA THR A 83 -17.51 18.55 6.36
C THR A 83 -18.24 17.34 6.95
N THR A 84 -18.87 16.53 6.11
CA THR A 84 -19.52 15.27 6.47
C THR A 84 -18.75 14.13 5.82
N TYR A 85 -18.13 13.31 6.64
CA TYR A 85 -17.35 12.16 6.20
C TYR A 85 -17.58 11.00 7.15
N ALA A 86 -18.22 9.94 6.68
CA ALA A 86 -18.60 8.81 7.50
C ALA A 86 -18.40 7.50 6.76
N GLY A 87 -18.30 6.41 7.49
CA GLY A 87 -18.17 5.07 6.89
C GLY A 87 -17.55 4.05 7.82
N TYR A 88 -16.92 3.05 7.22
CA TYR A 88 -16.33 1.92 7.92
C TYR A 88 -14.93 1.64 7.39
N THR A 89 -14.08 1.09 8.24
CA THR A 89 -12.74 0.62 7.86
C THR A 89 -12.49 -0.73 8.49
N CYS A 90 -11.92 -1.66 7.72
CA CYS A 90 -11.25 -2.83 8.28
C CYS A 90 -9.78 -2.86 7.85
N LEU A 91 -8.95 -3.30 8.78
CA LEU A 91 -7.51 -3.45 8.68
C LEU A 91 -7.18 -4.91 8.98
N PHE A 92 -6.28 -5.52 8.21
CA PHE A 92 -5.87 -6.90 8.43
C PHE A 92 -4.44 -7.14 7.95
N SER A 93 -3.74 -8.01 8.68
CA SER A 93 -2.39 -8.44 8.29
C SER A 93 -2.45 -9.49 7.17
N GLU A 94 -1.36 -9.64 6.43
CA GLU A 94 -1.24 -10.70 5.43
C GLU A 94 -1.40 -12.09 6.07
N ASP A 95 -0.82 -12.29 7.25
CA ASP A 95 -0.88 -13.56 7.98
C ASP A 95 -2.29 -13.90 8.46
N PHE A 96 -3.11 -12.90 8.82
CA PHE A 96 -4.51 -13.12 9.17
C PHE A 96 -5.29 -13.80 8.04
N LEU A 97 -4.97 -13.49 6.79
CA LEU A 97 -5.63 -14.06 5.63
C LEU A 97 -5.02 -15.39 5.16
N LYS A 98 -3.70 -15.58 5.33
CA LYS A 98 -2.98 -16.80 4.89
C LYS A 98 -3.36 -18.07 5.63
N GLN A 99 -3.98 -17.97 6.79
CA GLN A 99 -4.39 -19.13 7.58
C GLN A 99 -5.53 -19.97 6.95
N ALA A 100 -6.11 -19.52 5.85
CA ALA A 100 -7.00 -20.34 5.03
C ALA A 100 -6.30 -20.61 3.70
N ASP A 101 -6.45 -21.83 3.13
CA ASP A 101 -5.90 -22.27 1.83
C ASP A 101 -6.28 -21.39 0.61
N ARG A 102 -6.90 -20.24 0.86
CA ARG A 102 -7.40 -19.25 -0.10
C ARG A 102 -6.56 -17.96 -0.19
N ALA A 103 -5.39 -17.90 0.43
CA ALA A 103 -4.52 -16.71 0.40
C ALA A 103 -4.11 -16.26 -1.02
N GLU A 104 -4.10 -17.18 -2.00
CA GLU A 104 -3.83 -16.85 -3.40
C GLU A 104 -4.85 -15.87 -4.00
N SER A 105 -6.09 -15.82 -3.49
CA SER A 105 -7.14 -15.00 -4.08
C SER A 105 -6.98 -13.50 -3.83
N LEU A 106 -6.36 -13.09 -2.72
CA LEU A 106 -6.18 -11.68 -2.36
C LEU A 106 -5.02 -11.02 -3.08
N GLN A 107 -3.89 -11.71 -3.15
CA GLN A 107 -2.74 -11.21 -3.92
C GLN A 107 -3.06 -11.13 -5.42
N GLN A 108 -3.99 -11.95 -5.90
CA GLN A 108 -4.48 -11.91 -7.27
C GLN A 108 -5.62 -10.91 -7.48
N SER A 109 -6.20 -10.38 -6.42
CA SER A 109 -7.27 -9.39 -6.53
C SER A 109 -6.78 -8.12 -7.24
N PRO A 110 -7.45 -7.67 -8.30
CA PRO A 110 -7.07 -6.48 -9.06
C PRO A 110 -7.05 -5.21 -8.20
N PHE A 111 -7.69 -5.22 -7.03
CA PHE A 111 -7.75 -4.09 -6.12
C PHE A 111 -6.48 -3.88 -5.30
N PHE A 112 -5.78 -4.98 -4.98
CA PHE A 112 -4.53 -4.91 -4.21
C PHE A 112 -3.29 -5.01 -5.09
N LYS A 113 -3.43 -5.23 -6.40
CA LYS A 113 -2.30 -5.26 -7.32
C LYS A 113 -1.72 -3.86 -7.54
N ILE A 114 -0.40 -3.82 -7.70
CA ILE A 114 0.31 -2.64 -8.17
C ILE A 114 -0.19 -2.30 -9.57
N GLY A 115 -0.58 -1.03 -9.77
CA GLY A 115 -1.18 -0.57 -11.04
C GLY A 115 -2.67 -0.86 -11.19
N GLY A 116 -3.30 -1.54 -10.24
CA GLY A 116 -4.75 -1.76 -10.20
C GLY A 116 -5.55 -0.49 -9.89
N THR A 117 -6.87 -0.62 -9.85
CA THR A 117 -7.77 0.48 -9.48
C THR A 117 -8.23 0.29 -8.04
N PRO A 118 -7.63 0.98 -7.06
CA PRO A 118 -7.93 0.76 -5.64
C PRO A 118 -9.25 1.38 -5.17
N VAL A 119 -9.97 2.08 -6.05
CA VAL A 119 -11.18 2.84 -5.72
C VAL A 119 -12.32 2.43 -6.62
N LEU A 120 -13.46 2.12 -6.01
CA LEU A 120 -14.73 1.83 -6.70
C LEU A 120 -15.82 2.79 -6.22
N LYS A 121 -16.61 3.32 -7.14
CA LYS A 121 -17.86 4.02 -6.81
C LYS A 121 -18.93 2.99 -6.48
N ILE A 122 -19.68 3.25 -5.41
CA ILE A 122 -20.67 2.34 -4.84
C ILE A 122 -22.05 2.99 -4.94
N THR A 123 -23.03 2.24 -5.45
CA THR A 123 -24.44 2.65 -5.46
C THR A 123 -25.05 2.52 -4.06
N GLU A 124 -26.24 3.09 -3.88
CA GLU A 124 -26.93 3.05 -2.57
C GLU A 124 -27.28 1.61 -2.14
N ASP A 125 -27.76 0.78 -3.06
CA ASP A 125 -28.09 -0.63 -2.76
C ASP A 125 -26.83 -1.42 -2.33
N GLN A 126 -25.72 -1.20 -3.01
CA GLN A 126 -24.44 -1.80 -2.67
C GLN A 126 -23.93 -1.30 -1.32
N ARG A 127 -24.11 -0.02 -1.02
CA ARG A 127 -23.73 0.58 0.27
C ARG A 127 -24.45 -0.11 1.43
N LEU A 128 -25.74 -0.38 1.31
CA LEU A 128 -26.52 -1.05 2.35
C LEU A 128 -25.96 -2.44 2.67
N LEU A 129 -25.66 -3.23 1.64
CA LEU A 129 -25.08 -4.56 1.79
C LEU A 129 -23.69 -4.46 2.46
N LEU A 130 -22.83 -3.58 1.95
CA LEU A 130 -21.47 -3.43 2.46
C LEU A 130 -21.46 -2.91 3.91
N ASN A 131 -22.31 -1.95 4.26
CA ASN A 131 -22.48 -1.49 5.65
C ASN A 131 -22.79 -2.68 6.58
N THR A 132 -23.75 -3.52 6.20
CA THR A 132 -24.12 -4.71 6.99
C THR A 132 -22.92 -5.64 7.21
N LEU A 133 -22.08 -5.85 6.19
CA LEU A 133 -20.89 -6.69 6.31
C LEU A 133 -19.84 -6.07 7.26
N PHE A 134 -19.63 -4.76 7.20
CA PHE A 134 -18.72 -4.07 8.12
C PHE A 134 -19.25 -4.10 9.57
N GLU A 135 -20.54 -3.88 9.77
CA GLU A 135 -21.18 -3.97 11.09
C GLU A 135 -21.03 -5.36 11.68
N LYS A 136 -21.24 -6.40 10.89
CA LYS A 136 -20.99 -7.79 11.29
C LYS A 136 -19.55 -8.03 11.70
N MET A 137 -18.57 -7.52 10.95
CA MET A 137 -17.16 -7.63 11.35
C MET A 137 -16.87 -6.91 12.67
N ILE A 138 -17.49 -5.76 12.94
CA ILE A 138 -17.35 -5.00 14.19
C ILE A 138 -17.99 -5.76 15.37
N GLU A 139 -19.11 -6.44 15.15
CA GLU A 139 -19.75 -7.29 16.15
C GLU A 139 -18.87 -8.51 16.45
N GLU A 140 -18.44 -9.25 15.43
CA GLU A 140 -17.70 -10.48 15.59
C GLU A 140 -16.32 -10.28 16.25
N GLN A 141 -15.61 -9.21 15.97
CA GLN A 141 -14.32 -8.95 16.62
C GLN A 141 -14.44 -8.84 18.16
N LYS A 142 -15.63 -8.53 18.69
CA LYS A 142 -15.93 -8.40 20.11
C LYS A 142 -16.53 -9.67 20.69
N SER A 143 -16.91 -10.64 19.85
CA SER A 143 -17.57 -11.88 20.27
C SER A 143 -16.57 -12.89 20.87
N ASP A 144 -17.07 -13.82 21.66
CA ASP A 144 -16.31 -14.96 22.19
C ASP A 144 -16.42 -16.21 21.30
N TYR A 145 -16.92 -16.06 20.07
CA TYR A 145 -17.10 -17.17 19.14
C TYR A 145 -15.74 -17.75 18.72
N THR A 146 -15.57 -19.04 18.92
CA THR A 146 -14.28 -19.73 18.68
C THR A 146 -13.76 -19.59 17.25
N PHE A 147 -14.65 -19.55 16.25
CA PHE A 147 -14.29 -19.44 14.83
C PHE A 147 -14.51 -18.02 14.28
N LYS A 148 -14.52 -17.00 15.14
CA LYS A 148 -14.74 -15.61 14.72
C LYS A 148 -13.75 -15.13 13.64
N ASP A 149 -12.49 -15.51 13.73
CA ASP A 149 -11.48 -15.10 12.74
C ASP A 149 -11.76 -15.71 11.37
N GLU A 150 -12.26 -16.95 11.31
CA GLU A 150 -12.68 -17.56 10.05
C GLU A 150 -13.92 -16.87 9.48
N LEU A 151 -14.89 -16.54 10.31
CA LEU A 151 -16.08 -15.81 9.90
C LEU A 151 -15.75 -14.41 9.40
N ILE A 152 -14.86 -13.69 10.07
CA ILE A 152 -14.36 -12.37 9.65
C ILE A 152 -13.65 -12.47 8.27
N ARG A 153 -12.80 -13.48 8.07
CA ARG A 153 -12.17 -13.74 6.75
C ARG A 153 -13.20 -13.96 5.65
N ASN A 154 -14.30 -14.65 5.95
CA ASN A 154 -15.39 -14.85 5.00
C ASN A 154 -16.10 -13.53 4.65
N TYR A 155 -16.32 -12.62 5.62
CA TYR A 155 -16.88 -11.29 5.34
C TYR A 155 -15.92 -10.44 4.47
N ILE A 156 -14.61 -10.45 4.74
CA ILE A 156 -13.61 -9.79 3.90
C ILE A 156 -13.67 -10.32 2.47
N ASN A 157 -13.68 -11.64 2.30
CA ASN A 157 -13.77 -12.29 1.00
C ASN A 157 -15.08 -11.91 0.28
N LEU A 158 -16.21 -11.85 0.99
CA LEU A 158 -17.48 -11.45 0.41
C LEU A 158 -17.43 -10.00 -0.09
N ILE A 159 -16.86 -9.06 0.69
CA ILE A 159 -16.67 -7.68 0.24
C ILE A 159 -15.83 -7.62 -1.05
N ILE A 160 -14.73 -8.40 -1.11
CA ILE A 160 -13.88 -8.46 -2.30
C ILE A 160 -14.65 -9.01 -3.50
N HIS A 161 -15.44 -10.06 -3.32
CA HIS A 161 -16.24 -10.63 -4.41
C HIS A 161 -17.36 -9.70 -4.86
N GLU A 162 -18.03 -9.00 -3.95
CA GLU A 162 -19.01 -7.97 -4.32
C GLU A 162 -18.33 -6.85 -5.12
N ALA A 163 -17.15 -6.41 -4.72
CA ALA A 163 -16.37 -5.43 -5.47
C ALA A 163 -15.98 -5.94 -6.87
N LEU A 164 -15.59 -7.22 -7.00
CA LEU A 164 -15.24 -7.83 -8.29
C LEU A 164 -16.41 -7.84 -9.28
N LYS A 165 -17.64 -8.01 -8.80
CA LYS A 165 -18.84 -7.95 -9.65
C LYS A 165 -19.07 -6.55 -10.25
N LEU A 166 -18.54 -5.51 -9.63
CA LEU A 166 -18.69 -4.12 -10.09
C LEU A 166 -17.66 -3.74 -11.16
N GLN A 167 -16.61 -4.53 -11.33
CA GLN A 167 -15.64 -4.29 -12.39
C GLN A 167 -16.19 -4.82 -13.74
N PRO A 168 -16.03 -4.06 -14.83
CA PRO A 168 -16.28 -4.59 -16.16
C PRO A 168 -15.48 -5.87 -16.38
N SER A 169 -16.08 -6.91 -16.92
CA SER A 169 -15.48 -8.23 -17.16
C SER A 169 -14.21 -8.20 -18.04
N GLU A 170 -13.94 -7.10 -18.71
CA GLU A 170 -12.73 -6.90 -19.54
C GLU A 170 -11.43 -6.74 -18.74
N VAL A 171 -11.52 -6.47 -17.41
CA VAL A 171 -10.33 -6.25 -16.56
C VAL A 171 -9.83 -7.56 -15.92
N TYR A 172 -10.67 -8.58 -15.85
CA TYR A 172 -10.29 -9.88 -15.31
C TYR A 172 -10.03 -10.91 -16.42
N THR A 173 -8.99 -10.73 -17.19
CA THR A 173 -8.37 -11.84 -17.91
C THR A 173 -7.35 -12.47 -16.95
N PRO A 174 -7.57 -13.72 -16.49
CA PRO A 174 -6.51 -14.48 -15.86
C PRO A 174 -5.39 -14.51 -16.89
N THR A 175 -4.28 -13.85 -16.60
CA THR A 175 -3.16 -13.75 -17.52
C THR A 175 -2.60 -15.15 -17.75
N LYS A 176 -3.09 -15.84 -18.79
CA LYS A 176 -2.52 -17.09 -19.33
C LYS A 176 -1.10 -16.87 -19.89
N ASN A 177 -0.62 -15.62 -19.87
CA ASN A 177 0.66 -15.24 -20.43
C ASN A 177 1.76 -15.31 -19.35
N GLY A 178 2.72 -16.19 -19.52
CA GLY A 178 3.86 -16.35 -18.62
C GLY A 178 4.63 -15.04 -18.39
N THR A 179 4.67 -14.15 -19.39
CA THR A 179 5.27 -12.81 -19.36
C THR A 179 4.61 -11.92 -18.30
N ALA A 180 3.29 -11.86 -18.30
CA ALA A 180 2.55 -11.04 -17.33
C ALA A 180 2.68 -11.57 -15.89
N ARG A 181 2.74 -12.90 -15.71
CA ARG A 181 2.97 -13.51 -14.41
C ARG A 181 4.35 -13.13 -13.86
N ILE A 182 5.40 -13.18 -14.69
CA ILE A 182 6.76 -12.81 -14.28
C ILE A 182 6.85 -11.33 -13.92
N ALA A 183 6.25 -10.44 -14.74
CA ALA A 183 6.22 -9.01 -14.44
C ALA A 183 5.49 -8.72 -13.11
N SER A 184 4.36 -9.39 -12.85
CA SER A 184 3.62 -9.25 -11.60
C SER A 184 4.43 -9.71 -10.39
N VAL A 185 5.10 -10.87 -10.46
CA VAL A 185 5.95 -11.39 -9.37
C VAL A 185 7.15 -10.47 -9.13
N PHE A 186 7.77 -9.95 -10.20
CA PHE A 186 8.85 -8.96 -10.06
C PHE A 186 8.38 -7.71 -9.32
N LEU A 187 7.23 -7.13 -9.71
CA LEU A 187 6.68 -5.94 -9.07
C LEU A 187 6.37 -6.20 -7.59
N GLU A 188 5.82 -7.36 -7.28
CA GLU A 188 5.56 -7.77 -5.90
C GLU A 188 6.87 -7.89 -5.09
N LEU A 189 7.89 -8.56 -5.63
CA LEU A 189 9.20 -8.68 -4.98
C LEU A 189 9.88 -7.32 -4.80
N LEU A 190 9.73 -6.40 -5.76
CA LEU A 190 10.24 -5.04 -5.65
C LEU A 190 9.60 -4.32 -4.47
N GLU A 191 8.29 -4.37 -4.36
CA GLU A 191 7.56 -3.68 -3.28
C GLU A 191 7.76 -4.31 -1.90
N ARG A 192 7.93 -5.63 -1.80
CA ARG A 192 8.18 -6.35 -0.54
C ARG A 192 9.47 -5.92 0.19
N GLN A 193 10.40 -5.27 -0.50
CA GLN A 193 11.61 -4.75 0.12
C GLN A 193 11.39 -3.43 0.85
N PHE A 194 10.22 -2.84 0.71
CA PHE A 194 9.86 -1.55 1.28
C PHE A 194 8.63 -1.66 2.19
N PRO A 195 8.48 -0.79 3.19
CA PRO A 195 9.39 0.29 3.59
C PRO A 195 10.68 -0.22 4.26
N ILE A 196 11.73 0.59 4.21
CA ILE A 196 12.94 0.33 4.99
C ILE A 196 12.74 0.93 6.39
N GLU A 197 12.65 0.07 7.40
CA GLU A 197 12.31 0.46 8.77
C GLU A 197 13.52 0.86 9.60
N THR A 198 14.69 0.31 9.28
CA THR A 198 15.93 0.54 10.05
C THR A 198 17.12 0.76 9.13
N PRO A 199 18.10 1.64 9.50
CA PRO A 199 19.30 1.85 8.71
C PRO A 199 20.23 0.62 8.69
N THR A 200 20.02 -0.33 9.61
CA THR A 200 20.84 -1.54 9.77
C THR A 200 20.38 -2.72 8.91
N SER A 201 19.21 -2.62 8.25
CA SER A 201 18.69 -3.66 7.33
C SER A 201 18.66 -3.14 5.89
N PRO A 202 19.80 -3.17 5.18
CA PRO A 202 19.89 -2.58 3.86
C PRO A 202 19.08 -3.33 2.81
N LEU A 203 18.66 -2.61 1.78
CA LEU A 203 17.99 -3.14 0.60
C LEU A 203 18.82 -4.26 -0.04
N LYS A 204 18.22 -5.43 -0.23
CA LYS A 204 18.93 -6.63 -0.68
C LYS A 204 19.03 -6.73 -2.21
N MET A 205 17.95 -6.38 -2.92
CA MET A 205 17.87 -6.48 -4.37
C MET A 205 17.75 -5.10 -4.99
N ARG A 206 18.74 -4.72 -5.81
CA ARG A 206 18.85 -3.38 -6.40
C ARG A 206 18.98 -3.37 -7.91
N THR A 207 19.27 -4.51 -8.51
CA THR A 207 19.50 -4.64 -9.95
C THR A 207 18.54 -5.64 -10.58
N ALA A 208 18.27 -5.49 -11.87
CA ALA A 208 17.50 -6.48 -12.60
C ALA A 208 18.07 -7.91 -12.48
N GLN A 209 19.40 -8.02 -12.32
CA GLN A 209 20.09 -9.27 -12.14
C GLN A 209 19.74 -9.92 -10.80
N ASP A 210 19.65 -9.14 -9.70
CA ASP A 210 19.31 -9.65 -8.37
C ASP A 210 17.89 -10.26 -8.37
N TYR A 211 16.95 -9.57 -8.99
CA TYR A 211 15.57 -10.07 -9.14
C TYR A 211 15.48 -11.29 -10.04
N ALA A 212 16.22 -11.29 -11.15
CA ALA A 212 16.25 -12.43 -12.06
C ALA A 212 16.82 -13.69 -11.39
N GLN A 213 17.88 -13.54 -10.59
CA GLN A 213 18.46 -14.64 -9.77
C GLN A 213 17.46 -15.14 -8.74
N ASN A 214 16.78 -14.24 -8.02
CA ASN A 214 15.77 -14.62 -7.02
C ASN A 214 14.60 -15.39 -7.65
N LEU A 215 14.21 -15.00 -8.87
CA LEU A 215 13.13 -15.64 -9.64
C LEU A 215 13.57 -16.90 -10.39
N ASN A 216 14.87 -17.27 -10.35
CA ASN A 216 15.46 -18.36 -11.13
C ASN A 216 15.18 -18.28 -12.64
N ILE A 217 15.26 -17.06 -13.20
CA ILE A 217 15.08 -16.80 -14.63
C ILE A 217 16.26 -16.00 -15.21
N HIS A 218 16.38 -16.01 -16.53
CA HIS A 218 17.39 -15.18 -17.19
C HIS A 218 16.98 -13.70 -17.18
N VAL A 219 17.90 -12.78 -16.87
CA VAL A 219 17.64 -11.34 -16.76
C VAL A 219 17.03 -10.73 -18.03
N ASN A 220 17.39 -11.22 -19.21
CA ASN A 220 16.80 -10.74 -20.47
C ASN A 220 15.31 -11.09 -20.58
N TYR A 221 14.92 -12.25 -20.02
CA TYR A 221 13.51 -12.64 -19.99
C TYR A 221 12.72 -11.75 -19.02
N LEU A 222 13.28 -11.49 -17.83
CA LEU A 222 12.69 -10.54 -16.89
C LEU A 222 12.52 -9.15 -17.53
N ASN A 223 13.59 -8.59 -18.12
CA ASN A 223 13.57 -7.28 -18.75
C ASN A 223 12.52 -7.18 -19.86
N ARG A 224 12.39 -8.20 -20.71
CA ARG A 224 11.38 -8.26 -21.75
C ARG A 224 9.97 -8.30 -21.16
N ALA A 225 9.73 -9.18 -20.17
CA ALA A 225 8.44 -9.33 -19.52
C ALA A 225 7.97 -8.03 -18.84
N VAL A 226 8.86 -7.43 -18.07
CA VAL A 226 8.57 -6.16 -17.38
C VAL A 226 8.28 -5.04 -18.38
N LYS A 227 9.11 -4.88 -19.42
CA LYS A 227 8.92 -3.84 -20.43
C LYS A 227 7.64 -4.03 -21.24
N GLU A 228 7.29 -5.28 -21.59
CA GLU A 228 6.06 -5.59 -22.32
C GLU A 228 4.81 -5.21 -21.53
N ILE A 229 4.79 -5.47 -20.22
CA ILE A 229 3.62 -5.26 -19.37
C ILE A 229 3.53 -3.84 -18.82
N THR A 230 4.67 -3.22 -18.46
CA THR A 230 4.69 -1.92 -17.78
C THR A 230 5.04 -0.74 -18.70
N GLY A 231 5.56 -1.02 -19.88
CA GLY A 231 6.12 -0.01 -20.78
C GLY A 231 7.49 0.54 -20.33
N LYS A 232 7.93 0.25 -19.10
CA LYS A 232 9.19 0.74 -18.51
C LYS A 232 10.23 -0.37 -18.42
N SER A 233 11.52 0.03 -18.39
CA SER A 233 12.59 -0.94 -18.12
C SER A 233 12.58 -1.36 -16.64
N THR A 234 13.04 -2.59 -16.36
CA THR A 234 13.22 -3.10 -15.00
C THR A 234 14.07 -2.16 -14.15
N THR A 235 15.17 -1.66 -14.71
CA THR A 235 16.08 -0.70 -14.03
C THR A 235 15.37 0.62 -13.71
N THR A 236 14.52 1.11 -14.62
CA THR A 236 13.74 2.35 -14.38
C THR A 236 12.79 2.17 -13.20
N LEU A 237 12.03 1.06 -13.14
CA LEU A 237 11.09 0.80 -12.04
C LEU A 237 11.82 0.67 -10.69
N ILE A 238 12.92 -0.05 -10.65
CA ILE A 238 13.75 -0.19 -9.44
C ILE A 238 14.24 1.19 -8.99
N SER A 239 14.79 2.00 -9.93
CA SER A 239 15.33 3.32 -9.61
C SER A 239 14.26 4.28 -9.12
N GLU A 240 13.10 4.30 -9.76
CA GLU A 240 11.94 5.13 -9.34
C GLU A 240 11.48 4.75 -7.94
N ARG A 241 11.42 3.44 -7.64
CA ARG A 241 10.99 2.96 -6.31
C ARG A 241 12.00 3.30 -5.22
N ILE A 242 13.29 3.10 -5.50
CA ILE A 242 14.38 3.49 -4.57
C ILE A 242 14.35 5.01 -4.34
N LEU A 243 14.12 5.81 -5.38
CA LEU A 243 14.02 7.26 -5.25
C LEU A 243 12.83 7.69 -4.37
N THR A 244 11.67 7.06 -4.56
CA THR A 244 10.49 7.33 -3.72
C THR A 244 10.79 7.04 -2.26
N GLU A 245 11.46 5.91 -1.98
CA GLU A 245 11.89 5.57 -0.62
C GLU A 245 12.91 6.56 -0.07
N ALA A 246 13.92 6.93 -0.88
CA ALA A 246 14.91 7.91 -0.50
C ALA A 246 14.29 9.23 -0.06
N LYS A 247 13.34 9.74 -0.83
CA LYS A 247 12.61 10.98 -0.48
C LYS A 247 11.89 10.84 0.85
N ALA A 248 11.15 9.75 1.04
CA ALA A 248 10.43 9.50 2.27
C ALA A 248 11.35 9.39 3.49
N LEU A 249 12.48 8.69 3.38
CA LEU A 249 13.46 8.59 4.47
C LEU A 249 14.10 9.94 4.78
N LEU A 250 14.43 10.75 3.77
CA LEU A 250 14.99 12.08 3.96
C LEU A 250 14.03 13.05 4.64
N GLN A 251 12.73 12.95 4.36
CA GLN A 251 11.68 13.86 4.84
C GLN A 251 11.11 13.46 6.21
N HIS A 252 11.05 12.15 6.49
CA HIS A 252 10.28 11.64 7.62
C HIS A 252 11.10 10.89 8.66
N THR A 253 12.44 10.88 8.54
CA THR A 253 13.34 10.27 9.53
C THR A 253 14.49 11.22 9.90
N ASP A 254 15.03 11.02 11.10
CA ASP A 254 16.23 11.74 11.58
C ASP A 254 17.55 11.12 11.07
N TRP A 255 17.45 10.10 10.19
CA TRP A 255 18.65 9.41 9.69
C TRP A 255 19.53 10.37 8.89
N ASN A 256 20.82 10.35 9.15
CA ASN A 256 21.73 11.13 8.36
C ASN A 256 21.84 10.59 6.91
N ILE A 257 22.41 11.37 6.00
CA ILE A 257 22.48 11.01 4.57
C ILE A 257 23.26 9.70 4.34
N SER A 258 24.27 9.41 5.17
CA SER A 258 25.04 8.16 5.08
C SER A 258 24.22 6.94 5.52
N GLU A 259 23.39 7.10 6.55
CA GLU A 259 22.45 6.06 7.01
C GLU A 259 21.39 5.79 5.98
N VAL A 260 20.80 6.83 5.38
CA VAL A 260 19.85 6.68 4.26
C VAL A 260 20.50 5.97 3.06
N ALA A 261 21.73 6.37 2.69
CA ALA A 261 22.46 5.73 1.61
C ALA A 261 22.71 4.24 1.89
N SER A 262 23.17 3.91 3.10
CA SER A 262 23.42 2.53 3.54
C SER A 262 22.13 1.69 3.54
N ALA A 263 21.05 2.24 4.09
CA ALA A 263 19.74 1.59 4.13
C ALA A 263 19.20 1.26 2.73
N LEU A 264 19.40 2.17 1.78
CA LEU A 264 19.07 1.98 0.37
C LEU A 264 20.07 1.08 -0.37
N GLY A 265 21.04 0.50 0.36
CA GLY A 265 22.04 -0.44 -0.14
C GLY A 265 23.15 0.20 -0.98
N PHE A 266 23.40 1.50 -0.88
CA PHE A 266 24.55 2.13 -1.52
C PHE A 266 25.81 1.91 -0.66
N GLU A 267 26.86 1.41 -1.29
CA GLU A 267 28.14 1.14 -0.63
C GLU A 267 28.80 2.43 -0.10
N TYR A 268 28.69 3.52 -0.87
CA TYR A 268 29.22 4.83 -0.50
C TYR A 268 28.14 5.91 -0.64
N PRO A 269 28.07 6.89 0.29
CA PRO A 269 27.15 8.01 0.21
C PRO A 269 27.27 8.85 -1.08
N THR A 270 28.47 8.88 -1.67
CA THR A 270 28.72 9.56 -2.95
C THR A 270 27.91 8.94 -4.09
N TYR A 271 27.76 7.61 -4.12
CA TYR A 271 26.96 6.95 -5.14
C TYR A 271 25.47 7.26 -4.97
N PHE A 272 25.00 7.32 -3.75
CA PHE A 272 23.64 7.76 -3.44
C PHE A 272 23.40 9.20 -3.89
N ASN A 273 24.31 10.13 -3.54
CA ASN A 273 24.20 11.53 -3.95
C ASN A 273 24.13 11.69 -5.48
N ASN A 274 24.97 10.97 -6.20
CA ASN A 274 24.96 10.98 -7.68
C ASN A 274 23.67 10.40 -8.26
N PHE A 275 23.20 9.28 -7.70
CA PHE A 275 21.92 8.66 -8.07
C PHE A 275 20.76 9.62 -7.86
N PHE A 276 20.67 10.21 -6.67
CA PHE A 276 19.60 11.12 -6.29
C PHE A 276 19.60 12.38 -7.17
N LYS A 277 20.78 13.02 -7.34
CA LYS A 277 20.92 14.21 -8.18
C LYS A 277 20.60 13.92 -9.64
N LYS A 278 20.98 12.76 -10.17
CA LYS A 278 20.66 12.36 -11.54
C LYS A 278 19.16 12.28 -11.80
N LEU A 279 18.38 11.83 -10.82
CA LEU A 279 16.95 11.61 -10.97
C LEU A 279 16.08 12.81 -10.55
N THR A 280 16.58 13.68 -9.66
CA THR A 280 15.80 14.82 -9.12
C THR A 280 16.31 16.18 -9.57
N GLY A 281 17.54 16.26 -10.10
CA GLY A 281 18.22 17.52 -10.38
C GLY A 281 18.85 18.20 -9.15
N THR A 282 18.52 17.76 -7.94
CA THR A 282 18.98 18.36 -6.67
C THR A 282 19.73 17.34 -5.81
N ASN A 283 20.42 17.79 -4.76
CA ASN A 283 21.07 16.86 -3.84
C ASN A 283 20.15 16.46 -2.66
N PRO A 284 20.43 15.34 -1.98
CA PRO A 284 19.60 14.88 -0.86
C PRO A 284 19.51 15.89 0.31
N LYS A 285 20.59 16.65 0.55
CA LYS A 285 20.64 17.66 1.62
C LYS A 285 19.69 18.82 1.35
N SER A 286 19.67 19.31 0.10
CA SER A 286 18.75 20.39 -0.29
C SER A 286 17.28 20.00 -0.15
N LEU A 287 16.91 18.74 -0.41
CA LEU A 287 15.54 18.27 -0.22
C LEU A 287 15.14 18.33 1.27
N ARG A 288 16.04 17.94 2.17
CA ARG A 288 15.79 17.99 3.62
C ARG A 288 15.65 19.41 4.16
N GLU A 289 16.45 20.36 3.62
CA GLU A 289 16.45 21.75 4.06
C GLU A 289 15.27 22.58 3.50
N SER A 290 14.62 22.13 2.43
CA SER A 290 13.52 22.88 1.80
C SER A 290 12.15 22.70 2.48
N GLU A 291 12.04 21.87 3.51
CA GLU A 291 10.79 21.59 4.23
C GLU A 291 10.85 21.97 5.73
N ILE A 292 11.90 22.67 6.15
CA ILE A 292 12.02 23.34 7.44
C ILE A 292 11.59 24.80 7.28
#